data_1ce1802dc4febe818ee0596b39517ab4
#
_entry.id   1ce1802dc4febe818ee0596b39517ab4
#
_cell.length_a   1.000
_cell.length_b   1.000
_cell.length_c   1.000
_cell.angle_alpha   90.00
_cell.angle_beta   90.00
_cell.angle_gamma   90.00
#
_symmetry.space_group_name_H-M   'P 1'
#
loop_
_entity.id
_entity.type
_entity.pdbx_description
1 polymer ?
#
loop_
_entity_poly.entity_id
_entity_poly.type
_entity_poly.pdbx_seq_one_letter_code
_entity_poly.pdbx_strand_id
1 'polypeptide(L)'
;MSKPDVETDPDVARYVAETAARLQDRLAQVSSAIQMSLQNQIPELGDDRRVIELLGPSVEGNVDTLLHALRYAIPVELVAVPVAAMEFARRLAQHGIPLNALVRAYRLGQHLMNELVFAEVRTIDIPDSARYTVLEAITATLFQYIDSITQQVVVVYEDERERWLENQNSLRAMRVREVLAAHKPVDVDAATTAIRYPLRWHHLGLVMWYPDTGTKGDEIGRLQQFLREMGQESGAGANPLFIAADRTCGWGWLPYRAATDTAAACVREFALGRPDAPSIAIGTMAAGLEGFRQSHREAEGARRVALIGSRPEPTLIGAEDRGLLLAALLGGDIADTRAWVAGVLGELAADTDNDARLRDTLRVFLRCGSSYKQAAEELNLHFNTVKYRVGRAVARRGREVAADRLDVEVALLVCHWYGASVLRPNGS
;
A
#
# COMPACT_ATOMS: atom_id res chain seq x y z
N MET A 1 27.53 27.32 20.55
CA MET A 1 28.64 27.58 21.47
C MET A 1 29.72 26.56 21.11
N SER A 2 30.81 27.01 20.44
CA SER A 2 32.00 26.17 20.15
C SER A 2 32.61 25.72 21.46
N LYS A 3 32.76 24.39 21.62
CA LYS A 3 33.64 23.86 22.70
C LYS A 3 35.06 24.30 22.40
N PRO A 4 35.82 24.73 23.43
CA PRO A 4 37.24 24.98 23.25
C PRO A 4 37.95 23.68 22.87
N ASP A 5 38.87 23.75 21.90
CA ASP A 5 39.85 22.69 21.63
C ASP A 5 40.61 22.44 22.95
N VAL A 6 40.26 21.34 23.61
CA VAL A 6 41.04 20.82 24.71
C VAL A 6 42.26 20.17 24.06
N GLU A 7 43.42 20.88 24.08
CA GLU A 7 44.72 20.22 23.81
C GLU A 7 44.80 19.00 24.73
N THR A 8 44.65 17.81 24.13
CA THR A 8 44.75 16.56 24.87
C THR A 8 46.17 16.45 25.37
N ASP A 9 46.35 16.33 26.70
CA ASP A 9 47.65 16.12 27.32
C ASP A 9 48.42 15.01 26.58
N PRO A 10 49.63 15.25 26.06
CA PRO A 10 50.40 14.26 25.30
C PRO A 10 50.56 12.92 26.00
N ASP A 11 50.65 12.94 27.34
CA ASP A 11 50.75 11.73 28.15
C ASP A 11 49.41 10.96 28.15
N VAL A 12 48.26 11.63 28.23
CA VAL A 12 46.93 11.02 28.12
C VAL A 12 46.76 10.38 26.75
N ALA A 13 47.10 11.08 25.66
CA ALA A 13 47.01 10.55 24.30
C ALA A 13 47.88 9.29 24.13
N ARG A 14 49.08 9.26 24.72
CA ARG A 14 49.95 8.08 24.69
C ARG A 14 49.33 6.87 25.42
N TYR A 15 48.75 7.04 26.61
CA TYR A 15 48.07 5.95 27.33
C TYR A 15 46.80 5.47 26.64
N VAL A 16 46.04 6.35 26.00
CA VAL A 16 44.90 5.98 25.16
C VAL A 16 45.38 5.10 24.00
N ALA A 17 46.42 5.52 23.28
CA ALA A 17 46.98 4.75 22.16
C ALA A 17 47.56 3.39 22.61
N GLU A 18 48.23 3.33 23.76
CA GLU A 18 48.73 2.08 24.33
C GLU A 18 47.60 1.12 24.69
N THR A 19 46.54 1.61 25.34
CA THR A 19 45.37 0.80 25.69
C THR A 19 44.72 0.23 24.42
N ALA A 20 44.55 1.06 23.40
CA ALA A 20 43.98 0.65 22.12
C ALA A 20 44.86 -0.39 21.41
N ALA A 21 46.20 -0.21 21.39
CA ALA A 21 47.14 -1.15 20.80
C ALA A 21 47.07 -2.54 21.45
N ARG A 22 47.05 -2.60 22.78
CA ARG A 22 46.96 -3.88 23.52
C ARG A 22 45.66 -4.63 23.27
N LEU A 23 44.54 -3.92 23.15
CA LEU A 23 43.26 -4.52 22.78
C LEU A 23 43.26 -4.97 21.32
N GLN A 24 43.87 -4.20 20.39
CA GLN A 24 44.02 -4.54 18.99
C GLN A 24 44.86 -5.78 18.76
N ASP A 25 45.91 -6.00 19.53
CA ASP A 25 46.73 -7.23 19.51
C ASP A 25 45.89 -8.49 19.85
N ARG A 26 44.74 -8.31 20.49
CA ARG A 26 43.79 -9.38 20.87
C ARG A 26 42.46 -9.23 20.20
N LEU A 27 42.41 -8.56 19.03
CA LEU A 27 41.17 -8.22 18.29
C LEU A 27 40.20 -9.40 18.16
N ALA A 28 40.70 -10.55 17.70
CA ALA A 28 39.87 -11.74 17.50
C ALA A 28 39.23 -12.24 18.81
N GLN A 29 39.96 -12.17 19.92
CA GLN A 29 39.49 -12.58 21.24
C GLN A 29 38.42 -11.59 21.77
N VAL A 30 38.66 -10.29 21.63
CA VAL A 30 37.75 -9.20 22.02
C VAL A 30 36.47 -9.32 21.22
N SER A 31 36.56 -9.43 19.90
CA SER A 31 35.40 -9.52 19.00
C SER A 31 34.56 -10.77 19.23
N SER A 32 35.23 -11.93 19.47
CA SER A 32 34.52 -13.18 19.77
C SER A 32 33.77 -13.11 21.10
N ALA A 33 34.32 -12.49 22.13
CA ALA A 33 33.64 -12.31 23.42
C ALA A 33 32.39 -11.45 23.28
N ILE A 34 32.47 -10.32 22.54
CA ILE A 34 31.33 -9.45 22.25
C ILE A 34 30.29 -10.21 21.44
N GLN A 35 30.70 -10.90 20.37
CA GLN A 35 29.78 -11.66 19.50
C GLN A 35 28.99 -12.70 20.30
N MET A 36 29.66 -13.52 21.11
CA MET A 36 28.97 -14.53 21.93
C MET A 36 27.97 -13.90 22.90
N SER A 37 28.33 -12.78 23.52
CA SER A 37 27.42 -12.07 24.42
C SER A 37 26.18 -11.52 23.70
N LEU A 38 26.35 -10.95 22.48
CA LEU A 38 25.24 -10.47 21.67
C LEU A 38 24.28 -11.61 21.28
N GLN A 39 24.80 -12.76 20.85
CA GLN A 39 24.00 -13.94 20.51
C GLN A 39 23.19 -14.48 21.69
N ASN A 40 23.80 -14.48 22.89
CA ASN A 40 23.14 -15.00 24.08
C ASN A 40 22.08 -14.05 24.67
N GLN A 41 22.25 -12.74 24.50
CA GLN A 41 21.40 -11.73 25.14
C GLN A 41 20.34 -11.13 24.18
N ILE A 42 20.46 -11.36 22.86
CA ILE A 42 19.54 -10.89 21.83
C ILE A 42 19.10 -12.09 21.01
N PRO A 43 18.00 -12.78 21.40
CA PRO A 43 17.56 -14.01 20.73
C PRO A 43 17.35 -13.83 19.23
N GLU A 44 16.86 -12.66 18.81
CA GLU A 44 16.60 -12.34 17.41
C GLU A 44 17.86 -12.41 16.50
N LEU A 45 19.05 -12.29 17.09
CA LEU A 45 20.33 -12.40 16.40
C LEU A 45 20.93 -13.82 16.45
N GLY A 46 20.36 -14.71 17.27
CA GLY A 46 20.83 -16.08 17.48
C GLY A 46 20.10 -17.15 16.66
N ASP A 47 18.94 -16.85 16.09
CA ASP A 47 18.04 -17.86 15.50
C ASP A 47 18.28 -18.10 13.99
N ASP A 48 18.83 -17.14 13.25
CA ASP A 48 19.07 -17.27 11.81
C ASP A 48 20.57 -17.43 11.50
N ARG A 49 20.94 -18.59 10.93
CA ARG A 49 22.31 -18.92 10.57
C ARG A 49 22.99 -17.87 9.68
N ARG A 50 22.23 -17.28 8.73
CA ARG A 50 22.76 -16.27 7.79
C ARG A 50 23.04 -14.95 8.49
N VAL A 51 22.26 -14.63 9.52
CA VAL A 51 22.49 -13.45 10.38
C VAL A 51 23.72 -13.66 11.26
N ILE A 52 23.84 -14.86 11.83
CA ILE A 52 24.99 -15.24 12.68
C ILE A 52 26.30 -15.15 11.88
N GLU A 53 26.34 -15.61 10.64
CA GLU A 53 27.52 -15.56 9.76
C GLU A 53 28.03 -14.15 9.48
N LEU A 54 27.18 -13.14 9.54
CA LEU A 54 27.54 -11.72 9.32
C LEU A 54 27.79 -10.94 10.61
N LEU A 55 27.28 -11.42 11.74
CA LEU A 55 27.44 -10.76 13.03
C LEU A 55 28.94 -10.67 13.43
N GLY A 56 29.70 -11.77 13.28
CA GLY A 56 31.11 -11.80 13.60
C GLY A 56 31.94 -10.75 12.87
N PRO A 57 31.93 -10.74 11.52
CA PRO A 57 32.61 -9.71 10.72
C PRO A 57 32.15 -8.28 11.04
N SER A 58 30.86 -8.07 11.36
CA SER A 58 30.35 -6.75 11.76
C SER A 58 30.91 -6.30 13.07
N VAL A 59 30.97 -7.18 14.09
CA VAL A 59 31.54 -6.87 15.41
C VAL A 59 33.05 -6.60 15.28
N GLU A 60 33.77 -7.46 14.57
CA GLU A 60 35.21 -7.32 14.36
C GLU A 60 35.56 -6.01 13.66
N GLY A 61 34.84 -5.68 12.58
CA GLY A 61 35.04 -4.43 11.86
C GLY A 61 34.79 -3.18 12.72
N ASN A 62 33.73 -3.20 13.55
CA ASN A 62 33.45 -2.07 14.47
C ASN A 62 34.55 -1.94 15.57
N VAL A 63 34.96 -3.06 16.15
CA VAL A 63 36.01 -3.06 17.19
C VAL A 63 37.34 -2.59 16.61
N ASP A 64 37.79 -3.13 15.49
CA ASP A 64 39.03 -2.72 14.82
C ASP A 64 39.05 -1.24 14.46
N THR A 65 37.94 -0.76 13.85
CA THR A 65 37.81 0.65 13.46
C THR A 65 37.85 1.59 14.66
N LEU A 66 37.19 1.25 15.76
CA LEU A 66 37.24 2.02 17.00
C LEU A 66 38.65 2.05 17.58
N LEU A 67 39.28 0.88 17.70
CA LEU A 67 40.65 0.78 18.28
C LEU A 67 41.66 1.53 17.41
N HIS A 68 41.51 1.47 16.09
CA HIS A 68 42.33 2.25 15.16
C HIS A 68 42.14 3.76 15.37
N ALA A 69 40.90 4.22 15.52
CA ALA A 69 40.60 5.63 15.78
C ALA A 69 41.21 6.11 17.10
N LEU A 70 41.11 5.33 18.18
CA LEU A 70 41.70 5.62 19.47
C LEU A 70 43.24 5.64 19.39
N ARG A 71 43.83 4.66 18.70
CA ARG A 71 45.31 4.52 18.60
C ARG A 71 45.97 5.67 17.88
N TYR A 72 45.32 6.21 16.82
CA TYR A 72 45.88 7.26 15.98
C TYR A 72 45.19 8.62 16.18
N ALA A 73 44.40 8.76 17.24
CA ALA A 73 43.66 9.99 17.57
C ALA A 73 42.85 10.53 16.40
N ILE A 74 42.19 9.63 15.61
CA ILE A 74 41.37 10.02 14.47
C ILE A 74 40.04 10.54 15.00
N PRO A 75 39.60 11.76 14.62
CA PRO A 75 38.27 12.27 14.98
C PRO A 75 37.15 11.35 14.48
N VAL A 76 36.16 11.08 15.33
CA VAL A 76 35.06 10.15 15.02
C VAL A 76 34.28 10.56 13.77
N GLU A 77 34.21 11.86 13.53
CA GLU A 77 33.49 12.42 12.33
C GLU A 77 34.19 12.03 11.00
N LEU A 78 35.47 11.65 11.06
CA LEU A 78 36.22 11.19 9.88
C LEU A 78 36.26 9.66 9.76
N VAL A 79 35.65 8.95 10.69
CA VAL A 79 35.64 7.48 10.69
C VAL A 79 34.48 6.97 9.84
N ALA A 80 34.79 6.20 8.78
CA ALA A 80 33.80 5.57 7.95
C ALA A 80 33.17 4.34 8.64
N VAL A 81 31.88 4.12 8.38
CA VAL A 81 31.18 2.91 8.85
C VAL A 81 31.82 1.67 8.20
N PRO A 82 32.15 0.63 8.97
CA PRO A 82 32.63 -0.63 8.40
C PRO A 82 31.63 -1.24 7.41
N VAL A 83 32.14 -1.69 6.26
CA VAL A 83 31.31 -2.31 5.23
C VAL A 83 30.52 -3.50 5.78
N ALA A 84 31.14 -4.30 6.64
CA ALA A 84 30.48 -5.44 7.29
C ALA A 84 29.32 -5.03 8.20
N ALA A 85 29.41 -3.86 8.87
CA ALA A 85 28.33 -3.33 9.69
C ALA A 85 27.12 -2.88 8.83
N MET A 86 27.38 -2.23 7.69
CA MET A 86 26.34 -1.86 6.74
C MET A 86 25.66 -3.09 6.14
N GLU A 87 26.44 -4.11 5.75
CA GLU A 87 25.88 -5.34 5.18
C GLU A 87 25.06 -6.13 6.22
N PHE A 88 25.51 -6.14 7.47
CA PHE A 88 24.76 -6.72 8.57
C PHE A 88 23.40 -6.02 8.75
N ALA A 89 23.38 -4.68 8.76
CA ALA A 89 22.14 -3.89 8.86
C ALA A 89 21.16 -4.20 7.71
N ARG A 90 21.66 -4.27 6.45
CA ARG A 90 20.84 -4.68 5.29
C ARG A 90 20.25 -6.07 5.47
N ARG A 91 21.06 -7.03 5.92
CA ARG A 91 20.60 -8.41 6.10
C ARG A 91 19.52 -8.51 7.18
N LEU A 92 19.65 -7.79 8.29
CA LEU A 92 18.62 -7.72 9.32
C LEU A 92 17.29 -7.19 8.74
N ALA A 93 17.34 -6.13 7.93
CA ALA A 93 16.18 -5.56 7.26
C ALA A 93 15.48 -6.57 6.34
N GLN A 94 16.25 -7.31 5.51
CA GLN A 94 15.75 -8.33 4.57
C GLN A 94 15.10 -9.52 5.29
N HIS A 95 15.61 -9.90 6.45
CA HIS A 95 15.07 -11.02 7.26
C HIS A 95 13.97 -10.58 8.23
N GLY A 96 13.58 -9.30 8.24
CA GLY A 96 12.49 -8.79 9.08
C GLY A 96 12.83 -8.74 10.56
N ILE A 97 14.13 -8.79 10.93
CA ILE A 97 14.57 -8.64 12.31
C ILE A 97 14.35 -7.18 12.73
N PRO A 98 13.70 -6.91 13.87
CA PRO A 98 13.33 -5.56 14.27
C PRO A 98 14.53 -4.62 14.44
N LEU A 99 14.39 -3.35 14.07
CA LEU A 99 15.41 -2.31 14.23
C LEU A 99 15.91 -2.19 15.68
N ASN A 100 15.01 -2.42 16.65
CA ASN A 100 15.41 -2.36 18.06
C ASN A 100 16.44 -3.42 18.44
N ALA A 101 16.49 -4.58 17.76
CA ALA A 101 17.52 -5.60 17.98
C ALA A 101 18.90 -5.08 17.55
N LEU A 102 18.98 -4.37 16.41
CA LEU A 102 20.19 -3.72 15.93
C LEU A 102 20.69 -2.65 16.92
N VAL A 103 19.82 -1.73 17.33
CA VAL A 103 20.16 -0.67 18.30
C VAL A 103 20.61 -1.26 19.64
N ARG A 104 19.92 -2.31 20.09
CA ARG A 104 20.28 -3.02 21.33
C ARG A 104 21.66 -3.68 21.23
N ALA A 105 21.99 -4.24 20.06
CA ALA A 105 23.32 -4.84 19.83
C ALA A 105 24.44 -3.80 19.98
N TYR A 106 24.29 -2.61 19.40
CA TYR A 106 25.28 -1.53 19.56
C TYR A 106 25.42 -1.07 21.00
N ARG A 107 24.32 -0.89 21.74
CA ARG A 107 24.35 -0.52 23.16
C ARG A 107 25.05 -1.57 24.04
N LEU A 108 24.72 -2.85 23.79
CA LEU A 108 25.35 -3.95 24.51
C LEU A 108 26.83 -4.09 24.14
N GLY A 109 27.18 -3.95 22.85
CA GLY A 109 28.57 -3.90 22.39
C GLY A 109 29.38 -2.77 23.04
N GLN A 110 28.79 -1.59 23.17
CA GLN A 110 29.39 -0.45 23.88
C GLN A 110 29.66 -0.77 25.35
N HIS A 111 28.70 -1.37 26.04
CA HIS A 111 28.86 -1.76 27.45
C HIS A 111 30.01 -2.73 27.62
N LEU A 112 30.05 -3.79 26.82
CA LEU A 112 31.10 -4.81 26.87
C LEU A 112 32.47 -4.23 26.52
N MET A 113 32.54 -3.34 25.54
CA MET A 113 33.79 -2.67 25.18
C MET A 113 34.31 -1.78 26.32
N ASN A 114 33.42 -1.07 27.04
CA ASN A 114 33.82 -0.32 28.23
C ASN A 114 34.40 -1.22 29.33
N GLU A 115 33.79 -2.39 29.57
CA GLU A 115 34.33 -3.35 30.56
C GLU A 115 35.74 -3.83 30.18
N LEU A 116 35.96 -4.13 28.89
CA LEU A 116 37.28 -4.55 28.37
C LEU A 116 38.30 -3.43 28.48
N VAL A 117 37.94 -2.19 28.15
CA VAL A 117 38.79 -1.02 28.32
C VAL A 117 39.17 -0.81 29.80
N PHE A 118 38.21 -0.88 30.71
CA PHE A 118 38.47 -0.73 32.14
C PHE A 118 39.37 -1.83 32.69
N ALA A 119 39.19 -3.07 32.21
CA ALA A 119 40.07 -4.17 32.58
C ALA A 119 41.50 -3.94 32.08
N GLU A 120 41.66 -3.48 30.82
CA GLU A 120 43.00 -3.23 30.23
C GLU A 120 43.72 -2.07 30.91
N VAL A 121 43.04 -0.93 31.13
CA VAL A 121 43.64 0.25 31.81
C VAL A 121 44.15 -0.07 33.22
N ARG A 122 43.58 -1.06 33.91
CA ARG A 122 44.05 -1.54 35.20
C ARG A 122 45.41 -2.25 35.12
N THR A 123 45.78 -2.80 33.98
CA THR A 123 47.03 -3.55 33.78
C THR A 123 48.19 -2.68 33.31
N ILE A 124 47.89 -1.46 32.84
CA ILE A 124 48.88 -0.50 32.35
C ILE A 124 49.38 0.35 33.52
N ASP A 125 50.70 0.60 33.54
CA ASP A 125 51.32 1.48 34.55
C ASP A 125 51.03 2.96 34.21
N ILE A 126 49.82 3.40 34.62
CA ILE A 126 49.33 4.78 34.45
C ILE A 126 49.33 5.45 35.84
N PRO A 127 49.93 6.65 35.98
CA PRO A 127 49.80 7.41 37.20
C PRO A 127 48.36 7.64 37.62
N ASP A 128 48.06 7.52 38.91
CA ASP A 128 46.68 7.65 39.40
C ASP A 128 46.04 9.00 39.02
N SER A 129 46.85 10.06 38.93
CA SER A 129 46.38 11.39 38.46
C SER A 129 45.91 11.43 37.00
N ALA A 130 46.48 10.57 36.14
CA ALA A 130 46.14 10.51 34.72
C ALA A 130 45.08 9.43 34.38
N ARG A 131 44.95 8.40 35.24
CA ARG A 131 44.11 7.23 35.00
C ARG A 131 42.64 7.58 34.73
N TYR A 132 42.09 8.51 35.53
CA TYR A 132 40.71 8.96 35.34
C TYR A 132 40.51 9.69 33.99
N THR A 133 41.44 10.58 33.64
CA THR A 133 41.38 11.33 32.37
C THR A 133 41.51 10.42 31.13
N VAL A 134 42.37 9.37 31.24
CA VAL A 134 42.49 8.35 30.18
C VAL A 134 41.19 7.59 30.00
N LEU A 135 40.53 7.14 31.07
CA LEU A 135 39.24 6.46 31.02
C LEU A 135 38.14 7.36 30.47
N GLU A 136 38.11 8.63 30.89
CA GLU A 136 37.16 9.62 30.39
C GLU A 136 37.31 9.83 28.87
N ALA A 137 38.54 10.02 28.38
CA ALA A 137 38.85 10.23 26.98
C ALA A 137 38.42 9.02 26.12
N ILE A 138 38.76 7.79 26.56
CA ILE A 138 38.37 6.58 25.80
C ILE A 138 36.85 6.40 25.81
N THR A 139 36.18 6.60 26.96
CA THR A 139 34.75 6.43 27.10
C THR A 139 33.98 7.47 26.27
N ALA A 140 34.44 8.71 26.23
CA ALA A 140 33.85 9.77 25.41
C ALA A 140 33.96 9.44 23.90
N THR A 141 35.15 8.99 23.45
CA THR A 141 35.37 8.58 22.07
C THR A 141 34.50 7.37 21.70
N LEU A 142 34.43 6.37 22.58
CA LEU A 142 33.56 5.19 22.37
C LEU A 142 32.08 5.58 22.26
N PHE A 143 31.61 6.49 23.11
CA PHE A 143 30.25 6.97 23.06
C PHE A 143 29.95 7.68 21.74
N GLN A 144 30.81 8.62 21.34
CA GLN A 144 30.67 9.36 20.06
C GLN A 144 30.70 8.42 18.85
N TYR A 145 31.63 7.44 18.86
CA TYR A 145 31.74 6.43 17.82
C TYR A 145 30.44 5.61 17.68
N ILE A 146 29.96 5.05 18.79
CA ILE A 146 28.75 4.21 18.78
C ILE A 146 27.51 5.03 18.36
N ASP A 147 27.41 6.27 18.82
CA ASP A 147 26.31 7.15 18.41
C ASP A 147 26.35 7.42 16.90
N SER A 148 27.51 7.84 16.37
CA SER A 148 27.70 8.10 14.94
C SER A 148 27.42 6.88 14.08
N ILE A 149 27.99 5.70 14.42
CA ILE A 149 27.80 4.47 13.66
C ILE A 149 26.34 3.99 13.73
N THR A 150 25.72 4.06 14.91
CA THR A 150 24.33 3.64 15.08
C THR A 150 23.39 4.46 14.20
N GLN A 151 23.56 5.79 14.14
CA GLN A 151 22.76 6.64 13.27
C GLN A 151 22.90 6.22 11.79
N GLN A 152 24.11 5.97 11.32
CA GLN A 152 24.37 5.61 9.94
C GLN A 152 23.81 4.21 9.57
N VAL A 153 23.98 3.21 10.44
CA VAL A 153 23.44 1.86 10.17
C VAL A 153 21.93 1.79 10.29
N VAL A 154 21.30 2.65 11.10
CA VAL A 154 19.83 2.79 11.17
C VAL A 154 19.30 3.28 9.83
N VAL A 155 19.90 4.31 9.24
CA VAL A 155 19.50 4.80 7.90
C VAL A 155 19.63 3.69 6.85
N VAL A 156 20.75 2.96 6.84
CA VAL A 156 20.95 1.83 5.91
C VAL A 156 19.91 0.72 6.12
N TYR A 157 19.56 0.42 7.37
CA TYR A 157 18.52 -0.56 7.69
C TYR A 157 17.14 -0.11 7.17
N GLU A 158 16.75 1.15 7.43
CA GLU A 158 15.45 1.69 7.04
C GLU A 158 15.30 1.75 5.52
N ASP A 159 16.32 2.25 4.79
CA ASP A 159 16.36 2.27 3.33
C ASP A 159 16.23 0.88 2.71
N GLU A 160 16.96 -0.11 3.25
CA GLU A 160 16.90 -1.48 2.74
C GLU A 160 15.56 -2.14 3.04
N ARG A 161 14.99 -1.88 4.23
CA ARG A 161 13.67 -2.40 4.61
C ARG A 161 12.58 -1.84 3.68
N GLU A 162 12.63 -0.57 3.35
CA GLU A 162 11.71 0.07 2.42
C GLU A 162 11.83 -0.56 1.02
N ARG A 163 13.04 -0.64 0.46
CA ARG A 163 13.31 -1.29 -0.83
C ARG A 163 12.85 -2.74 -0.88
N TRP A 164 13.08 -3.48 0.19
CA TRP A 164 12.68 -4.89 0.25
C TRP A 164 11.16 -5.06 0.30
N LEU A 165 10.44 -4.20 1.04
CA LEU A 165 8.98 -4.17 1.07
C LEU A 165 8.40 -3.76 -0.28
N GLU A 166 8.97 -2.76 -0.93
CA GLU A 166 8.58 -2.34 -2.29
C GLU A 166 8.78 -3.47 -3.31
N ASN A 167 9.91 -4.16 -3.26
CA ASN A 167 10.20 -5.29 -4.14
C ASN A 167 9.23 -6.45 -3.92
N GLN A 168 8.94 -6.80 -2.67
CA GLN A 168 7.96 -7.84 -2.35
C GLN A 168 6.54 -7.46 -2.83
N ASN A 169 6.14 -6.20 -2.63
CA ASN A 169 4.86 -5.70 -3.11
C ASN A 169 4.81 -5.71 -4.65
N SER A 170 5.90 -5.34 -5.32
CA SER A 170 6.01 -5.37 -6.78
C SER A 170 5.91 -6.79 -7.34
N LEU A 171 6.60 -7.77 -6.74
CA LEU A 171 6.51 -9.19 -7.11
C LEU A 171 5.09 -9.74 -6.88
N ARG A 172 4.47 -9.39 -5.75
CA ARG A 172 3.10 -9.77 -5.44
C ARG A 172 2.12 -9.18 -6.46
N ALA A 173 2.27 -7.89 -6.79
CA ALA A 173 1.46 -7.22 -7.80
C ALA A 173 1.63 -7.85 -9.19
N MET A 174 2.86 -8.22 -9.57
CA MET A 174 3.13 -8.94 -10.82
C MET A 174 2.39 -10.28 -10.84
N ARG A 175 2.48 -11.08 -9.77
CA ARG A 175 1.78 -12.38 -9.68
C ARG A 175 0.27 -12.23 -9.74
N VAL A 176 -0.30 -11.21 -9.10
CA VAL A 176 -1.75 -10.93 -9.20
C VAL A 176 -2.13 -10.59 -10.65
N ARG A 177 -1.35 -9.73 -11.34
CA ARG A 177 -1.61 -9.41 -12.76
C ARG A 177 -1.48 -10.63 -13.66
N GLU A 178 -0.50 -11.49 -13.43
CA GLU A 178 -0.38 -12.78 -14.14
C GLU A 178 -1.61 -13.67 -13.94
N VAL A 179 -2.09 -13.80 -12.70
CA VAL A 179 -3.29 -14.57 -12.38
C VAL A 179 -4.52 -13.98 -13.07
N LEU A 180 -4.69 -12.65 -13.08
CA LEU A 180 -5.82 -11.98 -13.75
C LEU A 180 -5.77 -12.15 -15.27
N ALA A 181 -4.59 -12.11 -15.89
CA ALA A 181 -4.41 -12.21 -17.34
C ALA A 181 -4.33 -13.65 -17.86
N ALA A 182 -4.18 -14.66 -16.99
CA ALA A 182 -3.95 -16.03 -17.43
C ALA A 182 -5.17 -16.65 -18.10
N HIS A 183 -5.01 -17.09 -19.34
CA HIS A 183 -5.99 -17.88 -20.10
C HIS A 183 -5.75 -19.41 -19.95
N LYS A 184 -4.62 -19.80 -19.37
CA LYS A 184 -4.25 -21.21 -19.12
C LYS A 184 -4.59 -21.60 -17.68
N PRO A 185 -4.75 -22.91 -17.38
CA PRO A 185 -4.92 -23.39 -16.03
C PRO A 185 -3.77 -22.89 -15.12
N VAL A 186 -4.12 -22.32 -13.97
CA VAL A 186 -3.19 -21.83 -12.96
C VAL A 186 -3.21 -22.80 -11.79
N ASP A 187 -2.05 -23.18 -11.28
CA ASP A 187 -1.94 -23.88 -9.99
C ASP A 187 -2.36 -22.93 -8.87
N VAL A 188 -3.56 -23.20 -8.33
CA VAL A 188 -4.21 -22.34 -7.31
C VAL A 188 -3.43 -22.32 -6.01
N ASP A 189 -2.79 -23.45 -5.63
CA ASP A 189 -2.07 -23.55 -4.37
C ASP A 189 -0.73 -22.81 -4.44
N ALA A 190 -0.02 -22.97 -5.54
CA ALA A 190 1.19 -22.19 -5.81
C ALA A 190 0.90 -20.70 -5.90
N ALA A 191 -0.19 -20.30 -6.58
CA ALA A 191 -0.63 -18.90 -6.66
C ALA A 191 -1.05 -18.35 -5.30
N THR A 192 -1.81 -19.12 -4.48
CA THR A 192 -2.20 -18.75 -3.12
C THR A 192 -0.98 -18.45 -2.25
N THR A 193 0.04 -19.31 -2.31
CA THR A 193 1.30 -19.14 -1.57
C THR A 193 2.06 -17.90 -2.04
N ALA A 194 2.21 -17.73 -3.38
CA ALA A 194 2.95 -16.60 -3.96
C ALA A 194 2.28 -15.24 -3.69
N ILE A 195 0.95 -15.18 -3.74
CA ILE A 195 0.16 -13.96 -3.49
C ILE A 195 -0.09 -13.76 -1.99
N ARG A 196 0.05 -14.81 -1.15
CA ARG A 196 -0.32 -14.83 0.27
C ARG A 196 -1.78 -14.40 0.48
N TYR A 197 -2.69 -14.98 -0.31
CA TYR A 197 -4.11 -14.68 -0.29
C TYR A 197 -4.93 -15.94 -0.63
N PRO A 198 -6.03 -16.27 0.08
CA PRO A 198 -6.75 -17.53 -0.05
C PRO A 198 -7.62 -17.60 -1.32
N LEU A 199 -7.03 -17.90 -2.48
CA LEU A 199 -7.71 -17.93 -3.77
C LEU A 199 -8.82 -18.99 -3.92
N ARG A 200 -8.94 -19.94 -2.99
CA ARG A 200 -10.03 -20.93 -2.97
C ARG A 200 -11.31 -20.45 -2.30
N TRP A 201 -11.25 -19.30 -1.62
CA TRP A 201 -12.40 -18.75 -0.90
C TRP A 201 -13.36 -17.97 -1.82
N HIS A 202 -14.32 -17.26 -1.20
CA HIS A 202 -15.16 -16.29 -1.89
C HIS A 202 -14.48 -14.92 -1.85
N HIS A 203 -14.66 -14.14 -2.91
CA HIS A 203 -13.98 -12.86 -3.09
C HIS A 203 -14.97 -11.77 -3.44
N LEU A 204 -14.85 -10.63 -2.77
CA LEU A 204 -15.47 -9.39 -3.20
C LEU A 204 -14.36 -8.48 -3.72
N GLY A 205 -14.30 -8.28 -5.03
CA GLY A 205 -13.34 -7.42 -5.71
C GLY A 205 -13.77 -5.96 -5.67
N LEU A 206 -12.81 -5.09 -5.45
CA LEU A 206 -13.01 -3.65 -5.32
C LEU A 206 -11.98 -2.91 -6.17
N VAL A 207 -12.39 -1.81 -6.76
CA VAL A 207 -11.46 -0.82 -7.32
C VAL A 207 -11.74 0.51 -6.63
N MET A 208 -10.70 1.07 -6.03
CA MET A 208 -10.78 2.29 -5.22
C MET A 208 -9.88 3.36 -5.81
N TRP A 209 -10.34 4.61 -5.84
CA TRP A 209 -9.52 5.69 -6.38
C TRP A 209 -9.85 7.04 -5.72
N TYR A 210 -8.87 7.93 -5.75
CA TYR A 210 -9.03 9.36 -5.48
C TYR A 210 -8.91 10.16 -6.78
N PRO A 211 -9.50 11.37 -6.86
CA PRO A 211 -9.24 12.29 -7.98
C PRO A 211 -7.75 12.57 -8.12
N ASP A 212 -7.25 12.59 -9.34
CA ASP A 212 -5.88 13.06 -9.58
C ASP A 212 -5.83 14.59 -9.52
N THR A 213 -5.52 15.12 -8.34
CA THR A 213 -5.40 16.56 -8.10
C THR A 213 -4.02 17.11 -8.46
N GLY A 214 -3.10 16.26 -8.93
CA GLY A 214 -1.71 16.63 -9.24
C GLY A 214 -0.84 16.94 -8.01
N THR A 215 -1.39 16.91 -6.80
CA THR A 215 -0.64 17.07 -5.55
C THR A 215 0.01 15.76 -5.13
N LYS A 216 1.23 15.85 -4.56
CA LYS A 216 1.89 14.66 -4.00
C LYS A 216 1.30 14.38 -2.61
N GLY A 217 0.46 13.37 -2.50
CA GLY A 217 -0.06 12.81 -1.26
C GLY A 217 0.24 11.31 -1.18
N ASP A 218 0.01 10.70 -0.04
CA ASP A 218 0.08 9.25 0.15
C ASP A 218 -1.29 8.60 -0.10
N GLU A 219 -1.82 8.79 -1.31
CA GLU A 219 -3.14 8.25 -1.69
C GLU A 219 -3.14 6.72 -1.60
N ILE A 220 -2.06 6.07 -2.00
CA ILE A 220 -1.93 4.60 -1.96
C ILE A 220 -1.94 4.06 -0.53
N GLY A 221 -1.22 4.68 0.39
CA GLY A 221 -1.24 4.31 1.81
C GLY A 221 -2.64 4.48 2.41
N ARG A 222 -3.33 5.57 2.09
CA ARG A 222 -4.71 5.82 2.51
C ARG A 222 -5.69 4.78 1.97
N LEU A 223 -5.60 4.41 0.67
CA LEU A 223 -6.41 3.35 0.07
C LEU A 223 -6.17 2.00 0.73
N GLN A 224 -4.91 1.66 1.00
CA GLN A 224 -4.56 0.40 1.67
C GLN A 224 -5.08 0.34 3.10
N GLN A 225 -4.98 1.43 3.84
CA GLN A 225 -5.52 1.51 5.20
C GLN A 225 -7.03 1.42 5.19
N PHE A 226 -7.71 2.17 4.31
CA PHE A 226 -9.16 2.15 4.15
C PHE A 226 -9.68 0.74 3.84
N LEU A 227 -9.02 0.01 2.92
CA LEU A 227 -9.36 -1.37 2.61
C LEU A 227 -9.21 -2.30 3.81
N ARG A 228 -8.17 -2.11 4.62
CA ARG A 228 -7.93 -2.93 5.81
C ARG A 228 -9.04 -2.75 6.85
N GLU A 229 -9.38 -1.49 7.15
CA GLU A 229 -10.44 -1.15 8.09
C GLU A 229 -11.80 -1.67 7.60
N MET A 230 -12.11 -1.45 6.33
CA MET A 230 -13.31 -1.96 5.66
C MET A 230 -13.41 -3.50 5.76
N GLY A 231 -12.28 -4.21 5.57
CA GLY A 231 -12.23 -5.66 5.69
C GLY A 231 -12.57 -6.16 7.10
N GLN A 232 -12.15 -5.43 8.13
CA GLN A 232 -12.48 -5.74 9.52
C GLN A 232 -13.98 -5.55 9.79
N GLU A 233 -14.55 -4.44 9.37
CA GLU A 233 -15.96 -4.10 9.59
C GLU A 233 -16.92 -4.98 8.76
N SER A 234 -16.51 -5.37 7.54
CA SER A 234 -17.33 -6.23 6.66
C SER A 234 -17.25 -7.72 6.97
N GLY A 235 -16.50 -8.12 8.00
CA GLY A 235 -16.39 -9.53 8.42
C GLY A 235 -15.52 -10.39 7.48
N ALA A 236 -14.54 -9.81 6.82
CA ALA A 236 -13.60 -10.58 6.00
C ALA A 236 -12.87 -11.64 6.84
N GLY A 237 -12.78 -12.86 6.32
CA GLY A 237 -12.24 -14.01 7.04
C GLY A 237 -10.71 -14.07 7.15
N ALA A 238 -9.99 -13.19 6.42
CA ALA A 238 -8.55 -13.02 6.45
C ALA A 238 -8.18 -11.59 5.98
N ASN A 239 -6.88 -11.27 6.03
CA ASN A 239 -6.40 -9.97 5.60
C ASN A 239 -6.77 -9.69 4.12
N PRO A 240 -7.30 -8.50 3.81
CA PRO A 240 -7.56 -8.08 2.45
C PRO A 240 -6.30 -8.08 1.59
N LEU A 241 -6.47 -8.33 0.30
CA LEU A 241 -5.42 -8.14 -0.69
C LEU A 241 -5.54 -6.75 -1.29
N PHE A 242 -4.45 -5.98 -1.25
CA PHE A 242 -4.33 -4.68 -1.89
C PHE A 242 -3.23 -4.70 -2.95
N ILE A 243 -3.49 -4.13 -4.13
CA ILE A 243 -2.53 -3.92 -5.21
C ILE A 243 -2.68 -2.50 -5.73
N ALA A 244 -1.62 -1.72 -5.70
CA ALA A 244 -1.61 -0.41 -6.36
C ALA A 244 -1.69 -0.60 -7.90
N ALA A 245 -2.68 0.03 -8.52
CA ALA A 245 -2.84 0.05 -9.96
C ALA A 245 -2.05 1.20 -10.59
N ASP A 246 -2.20 2.39 -10.00
CA ASP A 246 -1.45 3.61 -10.31
C ASP A 246 -1.26 4.46 -9.03
N ARG A 247 -0.91 5.74 -9.15
CA ARG A 247 -0.66 6.65 -8.02
C ARG A 247 -1.88 6.96 -7.16
N THR A 248 -3.07 6.90 -7.74
CA THR A 248 -4.33 7.31 -7.11
C THR A 248 -5.38 6.20 -7.07
N CYS A 249 -5.07 5.03 -7.66
CA CYS A 249 -5.98 3.91 -7.83
C CYS A 249 -5.38 2.62 -7.27
N GLY A 250 -6.19 1.84 -6.58
CA GLY A 250 -5.83 0.52 -6.05
C GLY A 250 -6.91 -0.53 -6.27
N TRP A 251 -6.48 -1.75 -6.48
CA TRP A 251 -7.32 -2.94 -6.52
C TRP A 251 -7.37 -3.58 -5.13
N GLY A 252 -8.55 -3.95 -4.68
CA GLY A 252 -8.80 -4.60 -3.41
C GLY A 252 -9.56 -5.91 -3.56
N TRP A 253 -9.30 -6.89 -2.69
CA TRP A 253 -10.14 -8.08 -2.56
C TRP A 253 -10.36 -8.39 -1.09
N LEU A 254 -11.63 -8.56 -0.71
CA LEU A 254 -12.03 -9.02 0.61
C LEU A 254 -12.31 -10.52 0.54
N PRO A 255 -11.60 -11.37 1.35
CA PRO A 255 -11.77 -12.81 1.34
C PRO A 255 -12.82 -13.27 2.35
N TYR A 256 -13.74 -14.11 1.94
CA TYR A 256 -14.77 -14.70 2.78
C TYR A 256 -14.73 -16.23 2.71
N ARG A 257 -14.92 -16.91 3.84
CA ARG A 257 -14.93 -18.40 3.90
C ARG A 257 -16.18 -18.98 3.24
N ALA A 258 -17.28 -18.25 3.27
CA ALA A 258 -18.56 -18.63 2.67
C ALA A 258 -19.17 -17.43 1.93
N ALA A 259 -20.08 -17.69 1.01
CA ALA A 259 -20.85 -16.64 0.36
C ALA A 259 -21.71 -15.89 1.39
N THR A 260 -21.79 -14.57 1.24
CA THR A 260 -22.67 -13.71 2.04
C THR A 260 -23.24 -12.61 1.15
N ASP A 261 -24.54 -12.39 1.24
CA ASP A 261 -25.24 -11.38 0.46
C ASP A 261 -25.10 -9.97 1.10
N THR A 262 -24.54 -9.89 2.31
CA THR A 262 -24.43 -8.63 3.05
C THR A 262 -23.11 -7.89 2.83
N ALA A 263 -22.08 -8.55 2.29
CA ALA A 263 -20.75 -7.97 2.18
C ALA A 263 -20.71 -6.67 1.35
N ALA A 264 -21.35 -6.64 0.19
CA ALA A 264 -21.42 -5.44 -0.63
C ALA A 264 -22.18 -4.31 0.06
N ALA A 265 -23.26 -4.63 0.79
CA ALA A 265 -24.03 -3.66 1.59
C ALA A 265 -23.18 -3.09 2.74
N CYS A 266 -22.45 -3.95 3.49
CA CYS A 266 -21.53 -3.51 4.55
C CYS A 266 -20.43 -2.59 4.00
N VAL A 267 -19.84 -2.92 2.84
CA VAL A 267 -18.86 -2.05 2.17
C VAL A 267 -19.44 -0.68 1.84
N ARG A 268 -20.68 -0.64 1.33
CA ARG A 268 -21.37 0.61 1.03
C ARG A 268 -21.64 1.43 2.28
N GLU A 269 -22.15 0.81 3.34
CA GLU A 269 -22.43 1.46 4.62
C GLU A 269 -21.15 2.03 5.24
N PHE A 270 -20.08 1.25 5.25
CA PHE A 270 -18.77 1.69 5.73
C PHE A 270 -18.26 2.92 4.97
N ALA A 271 -18.35 2.91 3.64
CA ALA A 271 -17.91 4.03 2.80
C ALA A 271 -18.77 5.28 3.01
N LEU A 272 -20.09 5.14 3.08
CA LEU A 272 -21.01 6.27 3.30
C LEU A 272 -20.84 6.91 4.69
N GLY A 273 -20.40 6.15 5.69
CA GLY A 273 -20.11 6.65 7.03
C GLY A 273 -18.81 7.45 7.17
N ARG A 274 -18.01 7.58 6.10
CA ARG A 274 -16.69 8.21 6.12
C ARG A 274 -16.61 9.42 5.19
N PRO A 275 -16.27 10.61 5.70
CA PRO A 275 -16.16 11.83 4.87
C PRO A 275 -14.94 11.83 3.95
N ASP A 276 -13.93 11.02 4.26
CA ASP A 276 -12.67 10.87 3.53
C ASP A 276 -12.63 9.62 2.63
N ALA A 277 -13.79 8.96 2.45
CA ALA A 277 -13.89 7.77 1.62
C ALA A 277 -13.41 8.03 0.18
N PRO A 278 -12.64 7.10 -0.42
CA PRO A 278 -12.34 7.15 -1.84
C PRO A 278 -13.61 6.84 -2.66
N SER A 279 -13.55 7.10 -3.95
CA SER A 279 -14.48 6.49 -4.90
C SER A 279 -14.25 4.98 -4.93
N ILE A 280 -15.34 4.18 -4.96
CA ILE A 280 -15.28 2.73 -4.88
C ILE A 280 -16.20 2.11 -5.93
N ALA A 281 -15.63 1.22 -6.72
CA ALA A 281 -16.37 0.31 -7.60
C ALA A 281 -16.30 -1.11 -7.01
N ILE A 282 -17.44 -1.78 -6.90
CA ILE A 282 -17.63 -3.07 -6.23
C ILE A 282 -18.04 -4.11 -7.27
N GLY A 283 -17.34 -5.26 -7.32
CA GLY A 283 -17.75 -6.43 -8.09
C GLY A 283 -18.81 -7.25 -7.37
N THR A 284 -19.25 -8.36 -7.96
CA THR A 284 -20.09 -9.34 -7.27
C THR A 284 -19.22 -10.33 -6.48
N MET A 285 -19.80 -10.87 -5.40
CA MET A 285 -19.12 -11.93 -4.64
C MET A 285 -19.14 -13.23 -5.45
N ALA A 286 -17.95 -13.83 -5.62
CA ALA A 286 -17.82 -15.06 -6.36
C ALA A 286 -16.70 -15.96 -5.78
N ALA A 287 -16.79 -17.29 -6.00
CA ALA A 287 -15.93 -18.28 -5.37
C ALA A 287 -14.73 -18.68 -6.22
N GLY A 288 -13.62 -19.00 -5.54
CA GLY A 288 -12.43 -19.58 -6.13
C GLY A 288 -11.67 -18.64 -7.06
N LEU A 289 -10.72 -19.18 -7.83
CA LEU A 289 -9.87 -18.41 -8.73
C LEU A 289 -10.68 -17.64 -9.80
N GLU A 290 -11.70 -18.27 -10.38
CA GLU A 290 -12.57 -17.57 -11.35
C GLU A 290 -13.40 -16.48 -10.67
N GLY A 291 -13.86 -16.70 -9.44
CA GLY A 291 -14.53 -15.66 -8.65
C GLY A 291 -13.63 -14.47 -8.36
N PHE A 292 -12.35 -14.71 -8.05
CA PHE A 292 -11.34 -13.68 -7.88
C PHE A 292 -11.19 -12.80 -9.15
N ARG A 293 -11.14 -13.43 -10.32
CA ARG A 293 -11.04 -12.76 -11.63
C ARG A 293 -12.32 -12.02 -12.00
N GLN A 294 -13.47 -12.70 -11.84
CA GLN A 294 -14.77 -12.17 -12.23
C GLN A 294 -15.10 -10.92 -11.43
N SER A 295 -15.02 -10.99 -10.10
CA SER A 295 -15.33 -9.87 -9.22
C SER A 295 -14.46 -8.65 -9.53
N HIS A 296 -13.18 -8.85 -9.86
CA HIS A 296 -12.29 -7.77 -10.27
C HIS A 296 -12.68 -7.17 -11.63
N ARG A 297 -12.98 -8.01 -12.64
CA ARG A 297 -13.41 -7.52 -13.97
C ARG A 297 -14.68 -6.67 -13.88
N GLU A 298 -15.61 -7.08 -13.03
CA GLU A 298 -16.86 -6.36 -12.79
C GLU A 298 -16.62 -5.03 -12.09
N ALA A 299 -15.74 -4.99 -11.05
CA ALA A 299 -15.36 -3.75 -10.39
C ALA A 299 -14.64 -2.77 -11.34
N GLU A 300 -13.73 -3.28 -12.20
CA GLU A 300 -13.08 -2.46 -13.24
C GLU A 300 -14.10 -1.95 -14.28
N GLY A 301 -15.07 -2.77 -14.66
CA GLY A 301 -16.18 -2.37 -15.53
C GLY A 301 -17.01 -1.25 -14.89
N ALA A 302 -17.34 -1.39 -13.61
CA ALA A 302 -18.08 -0.40 -12.84
C ALA A 302 -17.31 0.93 -12.75
N ARG A 303 -16.02 0.89 -12.42
CA ARG A 303 -15.15 2.09 -12.42
C ARG A 303 -15.14 2.78 -13.77
N ARG A 304 -15.00 2.04 -14.86
CA ARG A 304 -15.02 2.59 -16.22
C ARG A 304 -16.32 3.34 -16.51
N VAL A 305 -17.45 2.77 -16.12
CA VAL A 305 -18.76 3.42 -16.25
C VAL A 305 -18.81 4.72 -15.44
N ALA A 306 -18.30 4.73 -14.21
CA ALA A 306 -18.26 5.92 -13.37
C ALA A 306 -17.44 7.05 -14.00
N LEU A 307 -16.26 6.72 -14.51
CA LEU A 307 -15.34 7.69 -15.13
C LEU A 307 -15.88 8.28 -16.41
N ILE A 308 -16.42 7.44 -17.31
CA ILE A 308 -16.99 7.88 -18.58
C ILE A 308 -18.25 8.72 -18.32
N GLY A 309 -19.08 8.32 -17.36
CA GLY A 309 -20.30 9.02 -16.99
C GLY A 309 -20.05 10.32 -16.20
N SER A 310 -18.79 10.69 -15.93
CA SER A 310 -18.41 11.89 -15.18
C SER A 310 -19.22 12.04 -13.88
N ARG A 311 -19.34 10.95 -13.11
CA ARG A 311 -20.11 10.95 -11.87
C ARG A 311 -19.42 11.78 -10.80
N PRO A 312 -20.21 12.44 -9.93
CA PRO A 312 -19.63 13.19 -8.80
C PRO A 312 -18.77 12.30 -7.92
N GLU A 313 -17.65 12.84 -7.45
CA GLU A 313 -16.78 12.15 -6.50
C GLU A 313 -17.01 12.64 -5.06
N PRO A 314 -16.93 11.77 -4.06
CA PRO A 314 -16.65 10.33 -4.20
C PRO A 314 -17.84 9.54 -4.77
N THR A 315 -17.55 8.63 -5.71
CA THR A 315 -18.53 7.74 -6.33
C THR A 315 -18.54 6.38 -5.66
N LEU A 316 -19.74 5.88 -5.34
CA LEU A 316 -19.93 4.52 -4.83
C LEU A 316 -20.87 3.75 -5.78
N ILE A 317 -20.32 2.75 -6.47
CA ILE A 317 -21.01 2.04 -7.55
C ILE A 317 -20.67 0.55 -7.47
N GLY A 318 -21.62 -0.33 -7.82
CA GLY A 318 -21.40 -1.78 -7.76
C GLY A 318 -21.99 -2.53 -8.93
N ALA A 319 -21.38 -3.68 -9.25
CA ALA A 319 -21.85 -4.57 -10.30
C ALA A 319 -23.30 -5.03 -10.13
N GLU A 320 -23.81 -5.02 -8.89
CA GLU A 320 -25.20 -5.32 -8.55
C GLU A 320 -26.16 -4.16 -8.89
N ASP A 321 -25.64 -2.97 -9.15
CA ASP A 321 -26.47 -1.83 -9.55
C ASP A 321 -27.13 -2.13 -10.90
N ARG A 322 -28.42 -1.88 -10.96
CA ARG A 322 -29.26 -2.35 -12.06
C ARG A 322 -28.76 -1.87 -13.43
N GLY A 323 -28.38 -2.82 -14.26
CA GLY A 323 -27.95 -2.58 -15.65
C GLY A 323 -26.54 -2.03 -15.80
N LEU A 324 -25.79 -1.90 -14.69
CA LEU A 324 -24.41 -1.42 -14.73
C LEU A 324 -23.51 -2.33 -15.58
N LEU A 325 -23.58 -3.65 -15.36
CA LEU A 325 -22.78 -4.61 -16.13
C LEU A 325 -23.10 -4.56 -17.63
N LEU A 326 -24.37 -4.37 -17.99
CA LEU A 326 -24.75 -4.18 -19.39
C LEU A 326 -24.18 -2.88 -19.97
N ALA A 327 -24.26 -1.79 -19.21
CA ALA A 327 -23.61 -0.53 -19.60
C ALA A 327 -22.09 -0.72 -19.76
N ALA A 328 -21.43 -1.42 -18.81
CA ALA A 328 -19.99 -1.69 -18.89
C ALA A 328 -19.59 -2.47 -20.15
N LEU A 329 -20.41 -3.40 -20.61
CA LEU A 329 -20.20 -4.14 -21.87
C LEU A 329 -20.32 -3.25 -23.10
N LEU A 330 -21.28 -2.32 -23.10
CA LEU A 330 -21.56 -1.40 -24.21
C LEU A 330 -20.62 -0.19 -24.25
N GLY A 331 -19.90 0.10 -23.17
CA GLY A 331 -18.98 1.22 -23.08
C GLY A 331 -17.59 0.99 -23.70
N GLY A 332 -17.39 -0.05 -24.49
CA GLY A 332 -16.12 -0.34 -25.16
C GLY A 332 -15.74 0.70 -26.21
N ASP A 333 -16.71 1.15 -27.00
CA ASP A 333 -16.57 2.29 -27.92
C ASP A 333 -17.72 3.28 -27.68
N ILE A 334 -17.38 4.44 -27.11
CA ILE A 334 -18.36 5.47 -26.75
C ILE A 334 -18.91 6.18 -28.01
N ALA A 335 -18.11 6.29 -29.09
CA ALA A 335 -18.57 6.92 -30.32
C ALA A 335 -19.63 6.07 -31.00
N ASP A 336 -19.39 4.77 -31.13
CA ASP A 336 -20.35 3.81 -31.67
C ASP A 336 -21.62 3.73 -30.81
N THR A 337 -21.44 3.69 -29.50
CA THR A 337 -22.55 3.68 -28.53
C THR A 337 -23.42 4.94 -28.66
N ARG A 338 -22.79 6.13 -28.80
CA ARG A 338 -23.51 7.40 -29.03
C ARG A 338 -24.30 7.36 -30.34
N ALA A 339 -23.67 6.89 -31.42
CA ALA A 339 -24.35 6.78 -32.73
C ALA A 339 -25.54 5.85 -32.64
N TRP A 340 -25.41 4.70 -31.99
CA TRP A 340 -26.51 3.75 -31.78
C TRP A 340 -27.63 4.35 -30.91
N VAL A 341 -27.30 4.98 -29.78
CA VAL A 341 -28.27 5.67 -28.90
C VAL A 341 -29.04 6.73 -29.68
N ALA A 342 -28.34 7.53 -30.51
CA ALA A 342 -28.95 8.55 -31.35
C ALA A 342 -29.90 7.93 -32.39
N GLY A 343 -29.54 6.80 -32.98
CA GLY A 343 -30.39 6.04 -33.89
C GLY A 343 -31.66 5.46 -33.23
N VAL A 344 -31.53 4.96 -32.01
CA VAL A 344 -32.65 4.38 -31.25
C VAL A 344 -33.57 5.46 -30.68
N LEU A 345 -33.05 6.51 -30.06
CA LEU A 345 -33.82 7.51 -29.33
C LEU A 345 -34.21 8.74 -30.16
N GLY A 346 -33.68 8.91 -31.39
CA GLY A 346 -33.97 10.05 -32.24
C GLY A 346 -33.67 11.40 -31.55
N GLU A 347 -34.59 12.37 -31.61
CA GLU A 347 -34.47 13.67 -30.98
C GLU A 347 -34.42 13.59 -29.42
N LEU A 348 -34.91 12.51 -28.82
CA LEU A 348 -34.87 12.27 -27.38
C LEU A 348 -33.44 12.05 -26.89
N ALA A 349 -32.46 11.80 -27.78
CA ALA A 349 -31.03 11.68 -27.46
C ALA A 349 -30.33 13.03 -27.27
N ALA A 350 -31.00 14.17 -27.41
CA ALA A 350 -30.42 15.48 -27.19
C ALA A 350 -30.01 15.71 -25.70
N ASP A 351 -28.85 16.35 -25.48
CA ASP A 351 -28.39 16.67 -24.15
C ASP A 351 -29.02 17.99 -23.66
N THR A 352 -30.29 17.88 -23.26
CA THR A 352 -31.06 18.97 -22.64
C THR A 352 -31.69 18.51 -21.34
N ASP A 353 -31.91 19.41 -20.41
CA ASP A 353 -32.62 19.13 -19.15
C ASP A 353 -34.03 18.59 -19.36
N ASN A 354 -34.72 19.07 -20.42
CA ASN A 354 -36.06 18.60 -20.76
C ASN A 354 -36.00 17.15 -21.23
N ASP A 355 -35.10 16.83 -22.17
CA ASP A 355 -34.98 15.47 -22.70
C ASP A 355 -34.46 14.51 -21.65
N ALA A 356 -33.58 14.95 -20.73
CA ALA A 356 -33.12 14.18 -19.56
C ALA A 356 -34.33 13.73 -18.69
N ARG A 357 -35.21 14.67 -18.33
CA ARG A 357 -36.45 14.33 -17.57
C ARG A 357 -37.37 13.40 -18.32
N LEU A 358 -37.49 13.56 -19.64
CA LEU A 358 -38.30 12.67 -20.48
C LEU A 358 -37.71 11.26 -20.55
N ARG A 359 -36.38 11.15 -20.77
CA ARG A 359 -35.65 9.86 -20.76
C ARG A 359 -35.80 9.15 -19.42
N ASP A 360 -35.60 9.85 -18.32
CA ASP A 360 -35.71 9.24 -16.98
C ASP A 360 -37.13 8.77 -16.70
N THR A 361 -38.15 9.57 -17.05
CA THR A 361 -39.57 9.18 -16.89
C THR A 361 -39.91 7.96 -17.75
N LEU A 362 -39.46 7.92 -19.01
CA LEU A 362 -39.71 6.78 -19.90
C LEU A 362 -39.00 5.52 -19.41
N ARG A 363 -37.74 5.65 -18.93
CA ARG A 363 -36.98 4.54 -18.36
C ARG A 363 -37.71 3.92 -17.17
N VAL A 364 -38.17 4.73 -16.23
CA VAL A 364 -38.91 4.24 -15.05
C VAL A 364 -40.24 3.63 -15.45
N PHE A 365 -40.99 4.25 -16.38
CA PHE A 365 -42.26 3.72 -16.88
C PHE A 365 -42.09 2.32 -17.49
N LEU A 366 -41.11 2.13 -18.38
CA LEU A 366 -40.85 0.83 -18.99
C LEU A 366 -40.43 -0.22 -17.96
N ARG A 367 -39.57 0.16 -17.01
CA ARG A 367 -39.15 -0.68 -15.91
C ARG A 367 -40.29 -1.16 -15.01
N CYS A 368 -41.28 -0.32 -14.79
CA CYS A 368 -42.50 -0.65 -14.04
C CYS A 368 -43.51 -1.44 -14.88
N GLY A 369 -43.09 -2.15 -15.92
CA GLY A 369 -43.98 -2.94 -16.77
C GLY A 369 -44.98 -2.09 -17.57
N SER A 370 -44.63 -0.84 -17.87
CA SER A 370 -45.49 0.15 -18.54
C SER A 370 -46.70 0.57 -17.70
N SER A 371 -46.59 0.53 -16.39
CA SER A 371 -47.61 1.00 -15.44
C SER A 371 -47.37 2.47 -15.07
N TYR A 372 -48.27 3.35 -15.52
CA TYR A 372 -48.23 4.77 -15.15
C TYR A 372 -48.38 5.00 -13.65
N LYS A 373 -49.14 4.16 -12.94
CA LYS A 373 -49.36 4.28 -11.50
C LYS A 373 -48.10 3.97 -10.74
N GLN A 374 -47.46 2.83 -11.03
CA GLN A 374 -46.20 2.43 -10.37
C GLN A 374 -45.06 3.40 -10.68
N ALA A 375 -44.97 3.87 -11.94
CA ALA A 375 -43.95 4.86 -12.30
C ALA A 375 -44.20 6.22 -11.61
N ALA A 376 -45.43 6.61 -11.36
CA ALA A 376 -45.77 7.81 -10.63
C ALA A 376 -45.37 7.72 -9.15
N GLU A 377 -45.64 6.58 -8.53
CA GLU A 377 -45.22 6.28 -7.15
C GLU A 377 -43.68 6.31 -7.02
N GLU A 378 -42.97 5.65 -7.93
CA GLU A 378 -41.52 5.57 -7.89
C GLU A 378 -40.80 6.92 -8.15
N LEU A 379 -41.36 7.72 -9.06
CA LEU A 379 -40.84 9.05 -9.39
C LEU A 379 -41.32 10.14 -8.43
N ASN A 380 -42.22 9.82 -7.50
CA ASN A 380 -42.87 10.77 -6.62
C ASN A 380 -43.54 11.91 -7.43
N LEU A 381 -44.25 11.54 -8.51
CA LEU A 381 -44.94 12.45 -9.42
C LEU A 381 -46.43 12.12 -9.51
N HIS A 382 -47.24 13.10 -9.93
CA HIS A 382 -48.63 12.84 -10.22
C HIS A 382 -48.80 11.97 -11.50
N PHE A 383 -49.74 11.04 -11.51
CA PHE A 383 -50.04 10.16 -12.63
C PHE A 383 -50.14 10.88 -13.99
N ASN A 384 -50.89 12.01 -14.03
CA ASN A 384 -51.04 12.79 -15.27
C ASN A 384 -49.70 13.36 -15.77
N THR A 385 -48.77 13.71 -14.86
CA THR A 385 -47.45 14.20 -15.22
C THR A 385 -46.62 13.11 -15.88
N VAL A 386 -46.67 11.87 -15.35
CA VAL A 386 -45.97 10.72 -15.93
C VAL A 386 -46.54 10.41 -17.30
N LYS A 387 -47.89 10.34 -17.44
CA LYS A 387 -48.57 10.10 -18.72
C LYS A 387 -48.20 11.14 -19.78
N TYR A 388 -48.20 12.42 -19.40
CA TYR A 388 -47.77 13.51 -20.28
C TYR A 388 -46.31 13.37 -20.72
N ARG A 389 -45.39 13.14 -19.76
CA ARG A 389 -43.94 13.00 -20.08
C ARG A 389 -43.67 11.79 -20.97
N VAL A 390 -44.27 10.64 -20.71
CA VAL A 390 -44.14 9.45 -21.56
C VAL A 390 -44.63 9.75 -22.99
N GLY A 391 -45.80 10.38 -23.14
CA GLY A 391 -46.30 10.78 -24.45
C GLY A 391 -45.36 11.75 -25.18
N ARG A 392 -44.80 12.71 -24.46
CA ARG A 392 -43.80 13.65 -25.02
C ARG A 392 -42.48 12.94 -25.38
N ALA A 393 -42.02 11.96 -24.59
CA ALA A 393 -40.86 11.17 -24.91
C ALA A 393 -41.03 10.35 -26.18
N VAL A 394 -42.16 9.68 -26.35
CA VAL A 394 -42.50 8.94 -27.56
C VAL A 394 -42.57 9.88 -28.79
N ALA A 395 -43.21 11.04 -28.64
CA ALA A 395 -43.29 12.03 -29.73
C ALA A 395 -41.90 12.57 -30.12
N ARG A 396 -41.03 12.87 -29.15
CA ARG A 396 -39.62 13.29 -29.36
C ARG A 396 -38.80 12.21 -30.05
N ARG A 397 -39.05 10.95 -29.73
CA ARG A 397 -38.41 9.81 -30.38
C ARG A 397 -38.84 9.64 -31.85
N GLY A 398 -40.06 10.04 -32.19
CA GLY A 398 -40.61 9.97 -33.54
C GLY A 398 -41.19 8.61 -33.94
N ARG A 399 -41.20 7.61 -33.02
CA ARG A 399 -41.78 6.27 -33.27
C ARG A 399 -42.23 5.58 -31.99
N GLU A 400 -43.15 4.63 -32.11
CA GLU A 400 -43.70 3.90 -30.97
C GLU A 400 -42.67 2.98 -30.33
N VAL A 401 -42.70 2.86 -28.98
CA VAL A 401 -41.77 2.05 -28.21
C VAL A 401 -41.98 0.55 -28.46
N ALA A 402 -43.19 0.12 -28.76
CA ALA A 402 -43.55 -1.29 -28.93
C ALA A 402 -42.77 -1.97 -30.07
N ALA A 403 -42.35 -1.21 -31.10
CA ALA A 403 -41.67 -1.75 -32.28
C ALA A 403 -40.26 -2.28 -31.99
N ASP A 404 -39.54 -1.64 -31.05
CA ASP A 404 -38.14 -1.94 -30.69
C ASP A 404 -37.89 -1.71 -29.19
N ARG A 405 -38.79 -2.20 -28.36
CA ARG A 405 -38.82 -1.95 -26.91
C ARG A 405 -37.50 -2.27 -26.22
N LEU A 406 -36.87 -3.39 -26.56
CA LEU A 406 -35.59 -3.81 -25.97
C LEU A 406 -34.49 -2.78 -26.23
N ASP A 407 -34.37 -2.32 -27.48
CA ASP A 407 -33.37 -1.32 -27.88
C ASP A 407 -33.58 -0.01 -27.12
N VAL A 408 -34.86 0.41 -26.96
CA VAL A 408 -35.20 1.60 -26.19
C VAL A 408 -34.85 1.47 -24.73
N GLU A 409 -35.17 0.34 -24.09
CA GLU A 409 -34.82 0.08 -22.68
C GLU A 409 -33.31 0.11 -22.47
N VAL A 410 -32.53 -0.51 -23.35
CA VAL A 410 -31.08 -0.53 -23.32
C VAL A 410 -30.48 0.86 -23.58
N ALA A 411 -31.00 1.59 -24.60
CA ALA A 411 -30.54 2.94 -24.90
C ALA A 411 -30.78 3.92 -23.74
N LEU A 412 -31.94 3.84 -23.11
CA LEU A 412 -32.25 4.65 -21.90
C LEU A 412 -31.36 4.28 -20.70
N LEU A 413 -31.06 3.00 -20.55
CA LEU A 413 -30.11 2.52 -19.52
C LEU A 413 -28.72 3.08 -19.76
N VAL A 414 -28.23 3.02 -20.99
CA VAL A 414 -26.92 3.58 -21.39
C VAL A 414 -26.89 5.08 -21.15
N CYS A 415 -27.94 5.83 -21.50
CA CYS A 415 -28.06 7.26 -21.18
C CYS A 415 -28.02 7.53 -19.67
N HIS A 416 -28.66 6.67 -18.86
CA HIS A 416 -28.63 6.80 -17.40
C HIS A 416 -27.21 6.66 -16.81
N TRP A 417 -26.42 5.71 -17.32
CA TRP A 417 -25.10 5.43 -16.81
C TRP A 417 -24.00 6.36 -17.34
N TYR A 418 -24.06 6.73 -18.62
CA TYR A 418 -23.02 7.51 -19.29
C TYR A 418 -23.34 9.00 -19.45
N GLY A 419 -24.59 9.42 -19.20
CA GLY A 419 -24.97 10.83 -19.25
C GLY A 419 -24.65 11.49 -20.60
N ALA A 420 -24.06 12.69 -20.53
CA ALA A 420 -23.66 13.50 -21.68
C ALA A 420 -22.70 12.80 -22.66
N SER A 421 -21.90 11.83 -22.18
CA SER A 421 -20.92 11.13 -23.00
C SER A 421 -21.50 10.37 -24.18
N VAL A 422 -22.77 9.96 -24.11
CA VAL A 422 -23.51 9.22 -25.16
C VAL A 422 -24.66 10.00 -25.75
N LEU A 423 -24.83 11.28 -25.42
CA LEU A 423 -25.87 12.14 -25.93
C LEU A 423 -25.35 13.06 -27.04
N ARG A 424 -26.31 13.61 -27.84
CA ARG A 424 -25.99 14.62 -28.84
C ARG A 424 -25.80 15.96 -28.13
N PRO A 425 -24.69 16.66 -28.38
CA PRO A 425 -24.49 17.99 -27.80
C PRO A 425 -25.55 18.98 -28.29
N ASN A 426 -25.91 19.94 -27.44
CA ASN A 426 -26.81 21.02 -27.85
C ASN A 426 -26.22 21.84 -28.99
N GLY A 427 -26.83 21.88 -30.16
CA GLY A 427 -26.47 22.79 -31.26
C GLY A 427 -25.77 22.16 -32.46
N SER A 428 -25.81 20.84 -32.62
CA SER A 428 -25.42 20.17 -33.88
C SER A 428 -26.62 19.73 -34.69
#